data_15a50e173838e1120d6b612f97824228
#
_entry.id   15a50e173838e1120d6b612f97824228
#
_cell.length_a   1.000
_cell.length_b   1.000
_cell.length_c   1.000
_cell.angle_alpha   90.00
_cell.angle_beta   90.00
_cell.angle_gamma   90.00
#
_symmetry.space_group_name_H-M   'P 1'
#
loop_
_entity.id
_entity.type
_entity.pdbx_description
1 polymer ?
#
loop_
_entity_poly.entity_id
_entity_poly.type
_entity_poly.pdbx_seq_one_letter_code
_entity_poly.pdbx_strand_id
1 'polypeptide(L)'
;ESYVRLMQTEAENSNQLAKLEQEWDNHLRQSESKAQELQKLEADKAEAEKDLASSQEKLSQAESDLRRLLDAYKASEANLNQTQTDYQAQQTKMFDLLDLLKEKKARQSSLEAILKNHSNFYAGVKAVLQHADQIGGIIGAVSEHVTFEPHYQTAMEIALGAASQNVIVEEESHAKSAIAFLKKNRQGRATFLPLTTIKPRQLASHHLSQLEASPGFLGTADQLVSYDTSLTGIFQNLLGVTAIFKDLDQANQAARSTRFQVRIVTLDGSEIRPGGSFAGGANRQNNSLFIKPELDALLAEIKTLSEDLKAEEAKLAQEKENLDKVLADL
;
A
#
# COMPACT_ATOMS: atom_id res chain seq x y z
N GLU A 1 -74.17 -119.62 11.53
CA GLU A 1 -73.23 -118.68 12.33
C GLU A 1 -72.19 -118.02 11.44
N SER A 2 -71.64 -118.72 10.48
CA SER A 2 -70.57 -118.11 9.57
C SER A 2 -71.12 -116.96 8.67
N TYR A 3 -72.35 -117.02 8.22
CA TYR A 3 -72.94 -115.99 7.31
C TYR A 3 -73.18 -114.67 8.10
N VAL A 4 -73.63 -114.75 9.33
CA VAL A 4 -73.87 -113.56 10.18
C VAL A 4 -72.57 -112.84 10.55
N ARG A 5 -71.48 -113.60 10.80
CA ARG A 5 -70.18 -112.99 10.99
C ARG A 5 -69.62 -112.32 9.78
N LEU A 6 -69.81 -112.92 8.58
CA LEU A 6 -69.41 -112.30 7.29
C LEU A 6 -70.20 -111.00 7.06
N MET A 7 -71.48 -110.95 7.33
CA MET A 7 -72.28 -109.73 7.19
C MET A 7 -71.88 -108.64 8.17
N GLN A 8 -71.56 -109.09 9.42
CA GLN A 8 -71.02 -108.11 10.41
C GLN A 8 -69.65 -107.54 10.02
N THR A 9 -68.72 -108.37 9.53
CA THR A 9 -67.44 -107.93 9.07
C THR A 9 -67.56 -107.04 7.81
N GLU A 10 -68.48 -107.33 6.90
CA GLU A 10 -68.83 -106.49 5.73
C GLU A 10 -69.36 -105.15 6.15
N ALA A 11 -70.27 -105.12 7.13
CA ALA A 11 -70.81 -103.85 7.66
C ALA A 11 -69.78 -103.03 8.39
N GLU A 12 -68.88 -103.67 9.18
CA GLU A 12 -67.80 -103.03 9.85
C GLU A 12 -66.78 -102.45 8.90
N ASN A 13 -66.39 -103.22 7.84
CA ASN A 13 -65.54 -102.79 6.82
C ASN A 13 -66.16 -101.60 5.95
N SER A 14 -67.44 -101.72 5.66
CA SER A 14 -68.17 -100.62 4.96
C SER A 14 -68.16 -99.35 5.84
N ASN A 15 -68.45 -99.47 7.16
CA ASN A 15 -68.37 -98.31 8.05
C ASN A 15 -66.96 -97.73 8.16
N GLN A 16 -65.92 -98.60 8.23
CA GLN A 16 -64.55 -98.19 8.27
C GLN A 16 -64.16 -97.48 6.96
N LEU A 17 -64.63 -98.00 5.79
CA LEU A 17 -64.36 -97.37 4.47
C LEU A 17 -65.06 -96.02 4.38
N ALA A 18 -66.27 -95.89 4.80
CA ALA A 18 -67.00 -94.60 4.83
C ALA A 18 -66.31 -93.58 5.73
N LYS A 19 -65.81 -94.02 6.86
CA LYS A 19 -65.04 -93.13 7.75
C LYS A 19 -63.71 -92.70 7.14
N LEU A 20 -62.99 -93.61 6.54
CA LEU A 20 -61.68 -93.28 5.84
C LEU A 20 -61.96 -92.37 4.65
N GLU A 21 -63.02 -92.56 3.87
CA GLU A 21 -63.40 -91.67 2.81
C GLU A 21 -63.71 -90.26 3.33
N GLN A 22 -64.46 -90.17 4.40
CA GLN A 22 -64.72 -88.89 5.08
C GLN A 22 -63.47 -88.18 5.59
N GLU A 23 -62.56 -88.95 6.20
CA GLU A 23 -61.21 -88.45 6.72
C GLU A 23 -60.42 -88.02 5.52
N TRP A 24 -60.36 -88.77 4.42
CA TRP A 24 -59.69 -88.42 3.20
C TRP A 24 -60.20 -87.10 2.55
N ASP A 25 -61.56 -87.01 2.43
CA ASP A 25 -62.16 -85.80 1.91
C ASP A 25 -61.83 -84.55 2.77
N ASN A 26 -61.82 -84.73 4.10
CA ASN A 26 -61.41 -83.64 4.99
C ASN A 26 -59.96 -83.27 4.85
N HIS A 27 -59.06 -84.22 4.74
CA HIS A 27 -57.65 -83.99 4.48
C HIS A 27 -57.45 -83.35 3.08
N LEU A 28 -58.13 -83.76 2.08
CA LEU A 28 -58.12 -83.20 0.73
C LEU A 28 -58.54 -81.71 0.77
N ARG A 29 -59.66 -81.38 1.39
CA ARG A 29 -60.17 -80.00 1.56
C ARG A 29 -59.17 -79.16 2.38
N GLN A 30 -58.56 -79.72 3.44
CA GLN A 30 -57.55 -79.01 4.22
C GLN A 30 -56.30 -78.78 3.40
N SER A 31 -55.86 -79.76 2.59
CA SER A 31 -54.71 -79.63 1.70
C SER A 31 -54.91 -78.54 0.63
N GLU A 32 -56.13 -78.57 -0.01
CA GLU A 32 -56.51 -77.57 -1.02
C GLU A 32 -56.55 -76.14 -0.38
N SER A 33 -57.16 -76.01 0.83
CA SER A 33 -57.21 -74.75 1.53
C SER A 33 -55.81 -74.25 1.90
N LYS A 34 -54.92 -75.10 2.41
CA LYS A 34 -53.51 -74.73 2.70
C LYS A 34 -52.75 -74.39 1.42
N ALA A 35 -52.98 -75.10 0.29
CA ALA A 35 -52.36 -74.77 -0.99
C ALA A 35 -52.77 -73.34 -1.46
N GLN A 36 -54.09 -72.99 -1.35
CA GLN A 36 -54.57 -71.68 -1.67
C GLN A 36 -53.99 -70.59 -0.75
N GLU A 37 -53.90 -70.88 0.55
CA GLU A 37 -53.29 -69.98 1.54
C GLU A 37 -51.80 -69.77 1.24
N LEU A 38 -51.07 -70.86 0.90
CA LEU A 38 -49.67 -70.80 0.54
C LEU A 38 -49.46 -69.94 -0.72
N GLN A 39 -50.28 -70.16 -1.77
CA GLN A 39 -50.23 -69.38 -3.00
C GLN A 39 -50.47 -67.89 -2.72
N LYS A 40 -51.43 -67.57 -1.83
CA LYS A 40 -51.69 -66.18 -1.44
C LYS A 40 -50.53 -65.57 -0.66
N LEU A 41 -49.94 -66.30 0.29
CA LEU A 41 -48.77 -65.86 1.07
C LEU A 41 -47.53 -65.68 0.15
N GLU A 42 -47.35 -66.54 -0.85
CA GLU A 42 -46.27 -66.36 -1.83
C GLU A 42 -46.48 -65.08 -2.67
N ALA A 43 -47.71 -64.80 -3.10
CA ALA A 43 -48.06 -63.56 -3.83
C ALA A 43 -47.82 -62.30 -2.95
N ASP A 44 -48.31 -62.31 -1.70
CA ASP A 44 -48.15 -61.23 -0.74
C ASP A 44 -46.64 -61.00 -0.41
N LYS A 45 -45.88 -62.10 -0.30
CA LYS A 45 -44.43 -62.04 -0.12
C LYS A 45 -43.73 -61.42 -1.31
N ALA A 46 -44.08 -61.83 -2.53
CA ALA A 46 -43.47 -61.25 -3.75
C ALA A 46 -43.81 -59.76 -3.90
N GLU A 47 -45.00 -59.34 -3.54
CA GLU A 47 -45.39 -57.92 -3.51
C GLU A 47 -44.57 -57.15 -2.46
N ALA A 48 -44.49 -57.68 -1.26
CA ALA A 48 -43.70 -57.06 -0.17
C ALA A 48 -42.19 -56.98 -0.49
N GLU A 49 -41.63 -58.01 -1.14
CA GLU A 49 -40.22 -57.97 -1.60
C GLU A 49 -40.02 -56.91 -2.71
N LYS A 50 -40.99 -56.73 -3.61
CA LYS A 50 -40.94 -55.69 -4.63
C LYS A 50 -41.02 -54.30 -3.99
N ASP A 51 -41.91 -54.10 -3.04
CA ASP A 51 -42.06 -52.83 -2.33
C ASP A 51 -40.81 -52.51 -1.50
N LEU A 52 -40.22 -53.53 -0.85
CA LEU A 52 -38.94 -53.40 -0.12
C LEU A 52 -37.84 -52.95 -1.09
N ALA A 53 -37.67 -53.60 -2.24
CA ALA A 53 -36.67 -53.24 -3.23
C ALA A 53 -36.83 -51.82 -3.71
N SER A 54 -38.07 -51.41 -4.05
CA SER A 54 -38.40 -50.05 -4.46
C SER A 54 -38.10 -49.00 -3.38
N SER A 55 -38.39 -49.36 -2.09
CA SER A 55 -38.09 -48.45 -0.96
C SER A 55 -36.58 -48.34 -0.68
N GLN A 56 -35.87 -49.44 -0.83
CA GLN A 56 -34.39 -49.43 -0.72
C GLN A 56 -33.72 -48.59 -1.82
N GLU A 57 -34.20 -48.68 -3.06
CA GLU A 57 -33.74 -47.84 -4.16
C GLU A 57 -34.01 -46.36 -3.89
N LYS A 58 -35.20 -46.01 -3.43
CA LYS A 58 -35.55 -44.63 -3.06
C LYS A 58 -34.68 -44.09 -1.90
N LEU A 59 -34.45 -44.93 -0.92
CA LEU A 59 -33.57 -44.60 0.22
C LEU A 59 -32.12 -44.31 -0.27
N SER A 60 -31.57 -45.22 -1.06
CA SER A 60 -30.22 -45.06 -1.65
C SER A 60 -30.09 -43.78 -2.48
N GLN A 61 -31.11 -43.49 -3.28
CA GLN A 61 -31.14 -42.24 -4.06
C GLN A 61 -31.21 -41.01 -3.16
N ALA A 62 -32.06 -41.02 -2.14
CA ALA A 62 -32.17 -39.92 -1.18
C ALA A 62 -30.90 -39.70 -0.38
N GLU A 63 -30.21 -40.79 0.03
CA GLU A 63 -28.91 -40.69 0.70
C GLU A 63 -27.83 -40.11 -0.21
N SER A 64 -27.81 -40.50 -1.50
CA SER A 64 -26.89 -39.95 -2.50
C SER A 64 -27.15 -38.45 -2.71
N ASP A 65 -28.41 -38.07 -2.88
CA ASP A 65 -28.78 -36.67 -3.05
C ASP A 65 -28.46 -35.83 -1.83
N LEU A 66 -28.69 -36.36 -0.62
CA LEU A 66 -28.33 -35.70 0.63
C LEU A 66 -26.83 -35.47 0.72
N ARG A 67 -26.02 -36.46 0.39
CA ARG A 67 -24.54 -36.30 0.37
C ARG A 67 -24.13 -35.22 -0.61
N ARG A 68 -24.64 -35.24 -1.82
CA ARG A 68 -24.37 -34.21 -2.84
C ARG A 68 -24.72 -32.82 -2.35
N LEU A 69 -25.89 -32.65 -1.72
CA LEU A 69 -26.32 -31.36 -1.17
C LEU A 69 -25.46 -30.91 0.00
N LEU A 70 -25.05 -31.81 0.87
CA LEU A 70 -24.14 -31.50 1.99
C LEU A 70 -22.76 -31.07 1.50
N ASP A 71 -22.23 -31.73 0.48
CA ASP A 71 -20.94 -31.37 -0.10
C ASP A 71 -21.02 -30.03 -0.82
N ALA A 72 -22.10 -29.76 -1.55
CA ALA A 72 -22.37 -28.48 -2.16
C ALA A 72 -22.49 -27.36 -1.12
N TYR A 73 -23.22 -27.60 -0.04
CA TYR A 73 -23.37 -26.63 1.06
C TYR A 73 -22.02 -26.30 1.71
N LYS A 74 -21.21 -27.31 2.03
CA LYS A 74 -19.86 -27.09 2.60
C LYS A 74 -18.95 -26.31 1.67
N ALA A 75 -19.04 -26.59 0.36
CA ALA A 75 -18.28 -25.84 -0.64
C ALA A 75 -18.72 -24.37 -0.71
N SER A 76 -20.03 -24.11 -0.66
CA SER A 76 -20.58 -22.75 -0.64
C SER A 76 -20.21 -22.02 0.65
N GLU A 77 -20.25 -22.67 1.80
CA GLU A 77 -19.82 -22.09 3.08
C GLU A 77 -18.32 -21.75 3.08
N ALA A 78 -17.48 -22.62 2.54
CA ALA A 78 -16.04 -22.35 2.39
C ALA A 78 -15.80 -21.17 1.44
N ASN A 79 -16.51 -21.10 0.33
CA ASN A 79 -16.43 -19.99 -0.63
C ASN A 79 -16.87 -18.66 0.02
N LEU A 80 -17.96 -18.66 0.79
CA LEU A 80 -18.41 -17.48 1.54
C LEU A 80 -17.34 -16.99 2.51
N ASN A 81 -16.77 -17.90 3.32
CA ASN A 81 -15.73 -17.56 4.29
C ASN A 81 -14.49 -16.96 3.59
N GLN A 82 -14.08 -17.53 2.45
CA GLN A 82 -12.96 -17.01 1.68
C GLN A 82 -13.27 -15.62 1.13
N THR A 83 -14.40 -15.44 0.45
CA THR A 83 -14.82 -14.15 -0.12
C THR A 83 -14.95 -13.07 0.96
N GLN A 84 -15.47 -13.43 2.13
CA GLN A 84 -15.55 -12.51 3.27
C GLN A 84 -14.18 -12.10 3.80
N THR A 85 -13.23 -13.04 3.85
CA THR A 85 -11.85 -12.77 4.25
C THR A 85 -11.16 -11.85 3.24
N ASP A 86 -11.35 -12.10 1.95
CA ASP A 86 -10.77 -11.29 0.88
C ASP A 86 -11.34 -9.86 0.89
N TYR A 87 -12.64 -9.71 1.09
CA TYR A 87 -13.29 -8.42 1.26
C TYR A 87 -12.73 -7.63 2.46
N GLN A 88 -12.56 -8.29 3.62
CA GLN A 88 -12.00 -7.66 4.82
C GLN A 88 -10.53 -7.25 4.62
N ALA A 89 -9.73 -8.09 3.97
CA ALA A 89 -8.34 -7.78 3.65
C ALA A 89 -8.24 -6.56 2.72
N GLN A 90 -9.08 -6.52 1.69
CA GLN A 90 -9.14 -5.40 0.76
C GLN A 90 -9.61 -4.10 1.43
N GLN A 91 -10.59 -4.19 2.35
CA GLN A 91 -11.06 -3.06 3.15
C GLN A 91 -9.96 -2.49 4.04
N THR A 92 -9.20 -3.36 4.72
CA THR A 92 -8.07 -2.94 5.56
C THR A 92 -7.03 -2.21 4.73
N LYS A 93 -6.65 -2.76 3.59
CA LYS A 93 -5.68 -2.14 2.68
C LYS A 93 -6.13 -0.75 2.20
N MET A 94 -7.42 -0.61 1.87
CA MET A 94 -7.98 0.69 1.49
C MET A 94 -7.89 1.71 2.63
N PHE A 95 -8.21 1.30 3.87
CA PHE A 95 -8.12 2.19 5.04
C PHE A 95 -6.68 2.59 5.34
N ASP A 96 -5.72 1.68 5.24
CA ASP A 96 -4.28 1.99 5.43
C ASP A 96 -3.81 3.05 4.42
N LEU A 97 -4.20 2.92 3.15
CA LEU A 97 -3.89 3.93 2.12
C LEU A 97 -4.58 5.26 2.39
N LEU A 98 -5.83 5.24 2.86
CA LEU A 98 -6.56 6.46 3.20
C LEU A 98 -5.90 7.21 4.37
N ASP A 99 -5.46 6.50 5.39
CA ASP A 99 -4.80 7.11 6.54
C ASP A 99 -3.42 7.65 6.17
N LEU A 100 -2.66 6.93 5.35
CA LEU A 100 -1.40 7.44 4.79
C LEU A 100 -1.63 8.71 3.95
N LEU A 101 -2.67 8.72 3.11
CA LEU A 101 -3.01 9.91 2.31
C LEU A 101 -3.40 11.11 3.19
N LYS A 102 -4.13 10.89 4.29
CA LYS A 102 -4.47 11.94 5.26
C LYS A 102 -3.22 12.50 5.93
N GLU A 103 -2.30 11.64 6.37
CA GLU A 103 -1.02 12.05 6.96
C GLU A 103 -0.22 12.92 5.99
N LYS A 104 -0.06 12.46 4.74
CA LYS A 104 0.65 13.21 3.71
C LYS A 104 0.01 14.57 3.39
N LYS A 105 -1.32 14.64 3.31
CA LYS A 105 -2.06 15.90 3.12
C LYS A 105 -1.91 16.85 4.31
N ALA A 106 -1.90 16.35 5.54
CA ALA A 106 -1.65 17.17 6.73
C ALA A 106 -0.22 17.75 6.69
N ARG A 107 0.77 16.96 6.27
CA ARG A 107 2.15 17.43 6.06
C ARG A 107 2.20 18.51 4.98
N GLN A 108 1.54 18.29 3.83
CA GLN A 108 1.41 19.29 2.76
C GLN A 108 0.89 20.62 3.30
N SER A 109 -0.25 20.61 4.01
CA SER A 109 -0.84 21.82 4.57
C SER A 109 0.10 22.54 5.55
N SER A 110 0.87 21.78 6.33
CA SER A 110 1.89 22.34 7.23
C SER A 110 3.01 23.04 6.46
N LEU A 111 3.55 22.40 5.40
CA LEU A 111 4.62 22.97 4.58
C LEU A 111 4.13 24.22 3.82
N GLU A 112 2.93 24.18 3.26
CA GLU A 112 2.30 25.35 2.61
C GLU A 112 2.12 26.52 3.58
N ALA A 113 1.71 26.25 4.81
CA ALA A 113 1.58 27.29 5.84
C ALA A 113 2.95 27.90 6.21
N ILE A 114 4.02 27.08 6.29
CA ILE A 114 5.37 27.57 6.53
C ILE A 114 5.83 28.48 5.39
N LEU A 115 5.63 28.06 4.13
CA LEU A 115 5.97 28.88 2.96
C LEU A 115 5.21 30.21 2.95
N LYS A 116 3.90 30.17 3.15
CA LYS A 116 3.05 31.36 3.14
C LYS A 116 3.43 32.35 4.24
N ASN A 117 3.79 31.88 5.43
CA ASN A 117 4.09 32.72 6.58
C ASN A 117 5.59 33.03 6.75
N HIS A 118 6.45 32.45 5.89
CA HIS A 118 7.92 32.56 6.01
C HIS A 118 8.43 32.23 7.43
N SER A 119 7.77 31.26 8.11
CA SER A 119 8.01 30.99 9.53
C SER A 119 9.32 30.25 9.80
N ASN A 120 9.95 29.70 8.78
CA ASN A 120 11.25 29.03 8.82
C ASN A 120 12.45 29.98 8.70
N PHE A 121 12.23 31.28 8.41
CA PHE A 121 13.27 32.28 8.29
C PHE A 121 13.55 33.03 9.59
N TYR A 122 14.75 33.58 9.71
CA TYR A 122 15.06 34.49 10.81
C TYR A 122 14.18 35.74 10.79
N ALA A 123 13.93 36.32 11.96
CA ALA A 123 12.98 37.41 12.13
C ALA A 123 13.19 38.56 11.13
N GLY A 124 14.43 38.97 10.88
CA GLY A 124 14.72 40.05 9.92
C GLY A 124 14.38 39.67 8.45
N VAL A 125 14.71 38.43 8.05
CA VAL A 125 14.38 37.93 6.71
C VAL A 125 12.88 37.80 6.54
N LYS A 126 12.20 37.15 7.50
CA LYS A 126 10.75 37.04 7.54
C LYS A 126 10.05 38.40 7.41
N ALA A 127 10.49 39.39 8.19
CA ALA A 127 9.90 40.74 8.16
C ALA A 127 10.01 41.40 6.77
N VAL A 128 11.16 41.24 6.11
CA VAL A 128 11.40 41.77 4.74
C VAL A 128 10.50 41.06 3.73
N LEU A 129 10.45 39.72 3.76
CA LEU A 129 9.64 38.93 2.82
C LEU A 129 8.15 39.23 2.97
N GLN A 130 7.65 39.37 4.19
CA GLN A 130 6.25 39.71 4.47
C GLN A 130 5.85 41.15 4.04
N HIS A 131 6.82 42.07 3.91
CA HIS A 131 6.59 43.46 3.51
C HIS A 131 7.26 43.78 2.17
N ALA A 132 7.50 42.76 1.37
CA ALA A 132 8.22 42.89 0.09
C ALA A 132 7.58 43.95 -0.84
N ASP A 133 6.25 43.95 -0.93
CA ASP A 133 5.47 44.93 -1.77
C ASP A 133 5.64 46.39 -1.29
N GLN A 134 5.79 46.60 0.04
CA GLN A 134 5.98 47.92 0.61
C GLN A 134 7.39 48.46 0.44
N ILE A 135 8.37 47.53 0.52
CA ILE A 135 9.80 47.87 0.41
C ILE A 135 10.18 48.10 -1.07
N GLY A 136 9.64 47.28 -1.94
CA GLY A 136 9.90 47.26 -3.37
C GLY A 136 11.25 46.57 -3.75
N GLY A 137 11.31 45.94 -4.92
CA GLY A 137 12.50 45.28 -5.46
C GLY A 137 13.03 44.10 -4.68
N ILE A 138 12.21 43.49 -3.84
CA ILE A 138 12.54 42.24 -3.13
C ILE A 138 12.15 41.07 -4.04
N ILE A 139 13.12 40.24 -4.41
CA ILE A 139 12.87 39.04 -5.27
C ILE A 139 12.46 37.85 -4.40
N GLY A 140 13.17 37.61 -3.29
CA GLY A 140 12.91 36.50 -2.37
C GLY A 140 14.15 36.04 -1.63
N ALA A 141 14.04 35.01 -0.82
CA ALA A 141 15.20 34.40 -0.20
C ALA A 141 15.91 33.43 -1.16
N VAL A 142 17.22 33.23 -1.01
CA VAL A 142 18.02 32.33 -1.84
C VAL A 142 17.42 30.93 -1.89
N SER A 143 16.98 30.39 -0.74
CA SER A 143 16.37 29.04 -0.64
C SER A 143 15.05 28.89 -1.39
N GLU A 144 14.36 29.98 -1.73
CA GLU A 144 13.10 29.96 -2.47
C GLU A 144 13.30 29.88 -3.99
N HIS A 145 14.54 30.17 -4.47
CA HIS A 145 14.88 30.31 -5.89
C HIS A 145 15.83 29.21 -6.41
N VAL A 146 16.08 28.17 -5.63
CA VAL A 146 16.95 27.06 -6.01
C VAL A 146 16.26 25.73 -5.82
N THR A 147 16.45 24.82 -6.76
CA THR A 147 16.01 23.44 -6.70
C THR A 147 17.17 22.50 -7.03
N PHE A 148 17.14 21.31 -6.53
CA PHE A 148 18.16 20.27 -6.75
C PHE A 148 17.54 18.89 -6.54
N GLU A 149 18.21 17.86 -7.03
CA GLU A 149 17.78 16.48 -6.81
C GLU A 149 17.87 16.09 -5.33
N PRO A 150 16.93 15.27 -4.82
CA PRO A 150 16.83 14.95 -3.39
C PRO A 150 18.13 14.42 -2.76
N HIS A 151 18.91 13.66 -3.51
CA HIS A 151 20.17 13.09 -2.99
C HIS A 151 21.27 14.14 -2.74
N TYR A 152 21.17 15.35 -3.30
CA TYR A 152 22.05 16.46 -3.01
C TYR A 152 21.62 17.35 -1.84
N GLN A 153 20.44 17.10 -1.25
CA GLN A 153 19.85 17.99 -0.25
C GLN A 153 20.82 18.35 0.88
N THR A 154 21.37 17.34 1.55
CA THR A 154 22.30 17.58 2.68
C THR A 154 23.53 18.37 2.26
N ALA A 155 24.12 18.04 1.10
CA ALA A 155 25.27 18.76 0.58
C ALA A 155 24.95 20.23 0.26
N MET A 156 23.79 20.51 -0.33
CA MET A 156 23.37 21.87 -0.67
C MET A 156 23.00 22.69 0.57
N GLU A 157 22.38 22.09 1.57
CA GLU A 157 22.11 22.72 2.87
C GLU A 157 23.42 23.18 3.54
N ILE A 158 24.47 22.34 3.50
CA ILE A 158 25.78 22.69 4.03
C ILE A 158 26.49 23.71 3.12
N ALA A 159 26.45 23.54 1.80
CA ALA A 159 27.11 24.43 0.85
C ALA A 159 26.58 25.87 0.94
N LEU A 160 25.27 26.04 1.00
CA LEU A 160 24.61 27.35 1.17
C LEU A 160 24.69 27.84 2.62
N GLY A 161 24.53 26.95 3.60
CA GLY A 161 24.54 27.29 5.01
C GLY A 161 23.66 28.51 5.32
N ALA A 162 24.18 29.49 6.06
CA ALA A 162 23.44 30.72 6.41
C ALA A 162 23.07 31.57 5.21
N ALA A 163 23.77 31.45 4.06
CA ALA A 163 23.47 32.20 2.85
C ALA A 163 22.13 31.80 2.20
N SER A 164 21.60 30.62 2.53
CA SER A 164 20.25 30.20 2.12
C SER A 164 19.14 31.16 2.55
N GLN A 165 19.35 31.91 3.64
CA GLN A 165 18.44 32.95 4.14
C GLN A 165 18.72 34.36 3.61
N ASN A 166 19.76 34.56 2.78
CA ASN A 166 20.03 35.87 2.23
C ASN A 166 18.88 36.27 1.28
N VAL A 167 18.55 37.55 1.26
CA VAL A 167 17.46 38.09 0.45
C VAL A 167 18.04 38.65 -0.87
N ILE A 168 17.55 38.15 -1.97
CA ILE A 168 17.89 38.63 -3.31
C ILE A 168 17.06 39.89 -3.59
N VAL A 169 17.68 40.94 -4.05
CA VAL A 169 17.04 42.21 -4.41
C VAL A 169 17.51 42.68 -5.77
N GLU A 170 16.69 43.46 -6.44
CA GLU A 170 17.01 43.95 -7.81
C GLU A 170 18.23 44.85 -7.81
N GLU A 171 18.27 45.83 -6.92
CA GLU A 171 19.32 46.86 -6.88
C GLU A 171 19.78 47.18 -5.46
N GLU A 172 20.89 47.89 -5.34
CA GLU A 172 21.43 48.38 -4.05
C GLU A 172 20.50 49.34 -3.33
N SER A 173 19.72 50.14 -4.09
CA SER A 173 18.70 51.05 -3.55
C SER A 173 17.67 50.30 -2.74
N HIS A 174 17.20 49.13 -3.22
CA HIS A 174 16.23 48.27 -2.56
C HIS A 174 16.84 47.61 -1.31
N ALA A 175 18.14 47.20 -1.34
CA ALA A 175 18.83 46.73 -0.16
C ALA A 175 18.90 47.81 0.96
N LYS A 176 19.19 49.07 0.57
CA LYS A 176 19.20 50.19 1.53
C LYS A 176 17.81 50.47 2.14
N SER A 177 16.76 50.40 1.30
CA SER A 177 15.37 50.58 1.78
C SER A 177 14.97 49.45 2.75
N ALA A 178 15.31 48.21 2.45
CA ALA A 178 15.07 47.06 3.33
C ALA A 178 15.82 47.19 4.68
N ILE A 179 17.07 47.62 4.65
CA ILE A 179 17.86 47.87 5.86
C ILE A 179 17.23 49.00 6.70
N ALA A 180 16.78 50.08 6.07
CA ALA A 180 16.11 51.19 6.74
C ALA A 180 14.79 50.74 7.39
N PHE A 181 14.00 49.90 6.68
CA PHE A 181 12.77 49.28 7.20
C PHE A 181 13.06 48.43 8.44
N LEU A 182 14.08 47.54 8.40
CA LEU A 182 14.46 46.69 9.52
C LEU A 182 14.90 47.49 10.74
N LYS A 183 15.69 48.58 10.52
CA LYS A 183 16.12 49.48 11.61
C LYS A 183 14.96 50.21 12.23
N LYS A 184 14.08 50.80 11.42
CA LYS A 184 12.91 51.57 11.87
C LYS A 184 11.97 50.69 12.72
N ASN A 185 11.75 49.45 12.31
CA ASN A 185 10.80 48.52 12.94
C ASN A 185 11.45 47.61 14.00
N ARG A 186 12.77 47.68 14.21
CA ARG A 186 13.54 46.83 15.14
C ARG A 186 13.33 45.34 14.91
N GLN A 187 13.27 44.93 13.62
CA GLN A 187 12.94 43.55 13.16
C GLN A 187 14.14 42.62 12.99
N GLY A 188 15.28 42.92 13.57
CA GLY A 188 16.47 42.11 13.47
C GLY A 188 17.38 42.47 12.24
N ARG A 189 18.09 41.51 11.71
CA ARG A 189 19.07 41.72 10.62
C ARG A 189 18.80 40.72 9.48
N ALA A 190 19.11 41.14 8.25
CA ALA A 190 19.16 40.30 7.07
C ALA A 190 20.35 40.69 6.18
N THR A 191 20.84 39.77 5.38
CA THR A 191 21.85 40.01 4.34
C THR A 191 21.16 40.12 2.99
N PHE A 192 21.51 41.14 2.22
CA PHE A 192 20.91 41.42 0.91
C PHE A 192 21.93 41.19 -0.20
N LEU A 193 21.47 40.59 -1.30
CA LEU A 193 22.27 40.29 -2.49
C LEU A 193 21.67 41.03 -3.70
N PRO A 194 22.14 42.26 -3.99
CA PRO A 194 21.66 42.99 -5.16
C PRO A 194 22.19 42.36 -6.48
N LEU A 195 21.31 42.14 -7.45
CA LEU A 195 21.68 41.58 -8.75
C LEU A 195 22.73 42.44 -9.47
N THR A 196 22.68 43.75 -9.25
CA THR A 196 23.60 44.71 -9.91
C THR A 196 25.02 44.64 -9.39
N THR A 197 25.26 44.25 -8.16
CA THR A 197 26.60 44.30 -7.51
C THR A 197 27.24 42.95 -7.30
N ILE A 198 26.46 41.87 -7.13
CA ILE A 198 26.99 40.55 -6.92
C ILE A 198 27.63 40.03 -8.20
N LYS A 199 28.91 39.65 -8.13
CA LYS A 199 29.65 39.10 -9.25
C LYS A 199 29.80 37.58 -9.12
N PRO A 200 29.71 36.82 -10.21
CA PRO A 200 29.95 35.40 -10.23
C PRO A 200 31.38 35.08 -9.71
N ARG A 201 31.48 33.93 -9.03
CA ARG A 201 32.74 33.38 -8.58
C ARG A 201 32.84 31.94 -9.05
N GLN A 202 34.02 31.58 -9.57
CA GLN A 202 34.27 30.22 -10.06
C GLN A 202 35.63 29.75 -9.55
N LEU A 203 35.80 28.46 -9.48
CA LEU A 203 37.08 27.85 -9.19
C LEU A 203 38.08 28.18 -10.29
N ALA A 204 39.36 28.43 -9.92
CA ALA A 204 40.44 28.57 -10.87
C ALA A 204 40.52 27.28 -11.72
N SER A 205 40.79 27.42 -13.01
CA SER A 205 40.80 26.30 -13.97
C SER A 205 41.72 25.15 -13.55
N HIS A 206 42.90 25.47 -12.92
CA HIS A 206 43.82 24.46 -12.47
C HIS A 206 43.26 23.65 -11.28
N HIS A 207 42.49 24.28 -10.38
CA HIS A 207 41.83 23.56 -9.28
C HIS A 207 40.68 22.70 -9.83
N LEU A 208 39.91 23.23 -10.75
CA LEU A 208 38.79 22.48 -11.37
C LEU A 208 39.32 21.21 -12.06
N SER A 209 40.37 21.32 -12.88
CA SER A 209 40.98 20.18 -13.54
C SER A 209 41.52 19.12 -12.56
N GLN A 210 42.07 19.54 -11.42
CA GLN A 210 42.53 18.62 -10.36
C GLN A 210 41.36 17.88 -9.69
N LEU A 211 40.26 18.59 -9.48
CA LEU A 211 39.03 18.00 -8.88
C LEU A 211 38.33 17.04 -9.86
N GLU A 212 38.24 17.43 -11.13
CA GLU A 212 37.65 16.56 -12.18
C GLU A 212 38.43 15.25 -12.37
N ALA A 213 39.75 15.29 -12.18
CA ALA A 213 40.60 14.09 -12.21
C ALA A 213 40.51 13.24 -10.92
N SER A 214 39.86 13.77 -9.87
CA SER A 214 39.78 13.08 -8.58
C SER A 214 38.59 12.15 -8.50
N PRO A 215 38.73 10.91 -7.98
CA PRO A 215 37.62 10.00 -7.79
C PRO A 215 36.54 10.61 -6.89
N GLY A 216 35.28 10.40 -7.20
CA GLY A 216 34.16 10.84 -6.38
C GLY A 216 33.77 12.30 -6.54
N PHE A 217 34.39 13.06 -7.46
CA PHE A 217 33.94 14.40 -7.83
C PHE A 217 32.60 14.33 -8.57
N LEU A 218 31.62 15.10 -8.12
CA LEU A 218 30.28 15.13 -8.70
C LEU A 218 30.00 16.39 -9.51
N GLY A 219 30.72 17.48 -9.21
CA GLY A 219 30.60 18.78 -9.85
C GLY A 219 30.83 19.92 -8.87
N THR A 220 30.81 21.15 -9.36
CA THR A 220 30.70 22.33 -8.50
C THR A 220 29.25 22.52 -8.06
N ALA A 221 29.03 23.05 -6.87
CA ALA A 221 27.68 23.12 -6.28
C ALA A 221 26.70 23.94 -7.15
N ASP A 222 27.15 24.95 -7.87
CA ASP A 222 26.34 25.75 -8.80
C ASP A 222 25.88 24.97 -10.05
N GLN A 223 26.62 23.91 -10.44
CA GLN A 223 26.26 23.03 -11.56
C GLN A 223 25.24 21.95 -11.19
N LEU A 224 25.10 21.65 -9.91
CA LEU A 224 24.22 20.59 -9.36
C LEU A 224 22.87 21.13 -8.87
N VAL A 225 22.62 22.41 -9.10
CA VAL A 225 21.36 23.09 -8.76
C VAL A 225 20.72 23.72 -9.99
N SER A 226 19.40 23.89 -9.93
CA SER A 226 18.63 24.57 -10.96
C SER A 226 18.02 25.85 -10.37
N TYR A 227 18.11 26.92 -11.14
CA TYR A 227 17.60 28.25 -10.77
C TYR A 227 17.27 29.06 -12.02
N ASP A 228 16.56 30.17 -11.87
CA ASP A 228 16.29 31.08 -12.97
C ASP A 228 17.60 31.70 -13.49
N THR A 229 17.77 31.78 -14.82
CA THR A 229 18.98 32.29 -15.47
C THR A 229 19.31 33.73 -15.08
N SER A 230 18.32 34.55 -14.73
CA SER A 230 18.49 35.91 -14.22
C SER A 230 19.27 35.97 -12.92
N LEU A 231 19.29 34.87 -12.14
CA LEU A 231 19.97 34.75 -10.86
C LEU A 231 21.35 34.08 -10.93
N THR A 232 21.84 33.80 -12.14
CA THR A 232 23.13 33.10 -12.36
C THR A 232 24.28 33.73 -11.56
N GLY A 233 24.39 35.08 -11.58
CA GLY A 233 25.43 35.79 -10.83
C GLY A 233 25.40 35.54 -9.33
N ILE A 234 24.19 35.41 -8.73
CA ILE A 234 24.00 35.13 -7.32
C ILE A 234 24.43 33.70 -7.00
N PHE A 235 23.91 32.70 -7.72
CA PHE A 235 24.20 31.30 -7.40
C PHE A 235 25.66 30.91 -7.71
N GLN A 236 26.24 31.44 -8.78
CA GLN A 236 27.68 31.28 -9.01
C GLN A 236 28.55 31.97 -7.93
N ASN A 237 28.11 33.12 -7.42
CA ASN A 237 28.80 33.75 -6.29
C ASN A 237 28.79 32.88 -5.04
N LEU A 238 27.64 32.28 -4.70
CA LEU A 238 27.45 31.51 -3.50
C LEU A 238 28.04 30.09 -3.59
N LEU A 239 27.92 29.44 -4.74
CA LEU A 239 28.15 27.99 -4.92
C LEU A 239 29.30 27.65 -5.87
N GLY A 240 29.68 28.56 -6.79
CA GLY A 240 30.62 28.27 -7.85
C GLY A 240 32.08 28.00 -7.42
N VAL A 241 32.41 28.20 -6.14
CA VAL A 241 33.72 27.89 -5.54
C VAL A 241 33.67 26.70 -4.55
N THR A 242 32.54 25.97 -4.52
CA THR A 242 32.36 24.81 -3.65
C THR A 242 32.26 23.55 -4.52
N ALA A 243 33.11 22.57 -4.26
CA ALA A 243 33.08 21.26 -4.93
C ALA A 243 32.25 20.26 -4.14
N ILE A 244 31.51 19.41 -4.84
CA ILE A 244 30.71 18.33 -4.22
C ILE A 244 31.36 17.00 -4.53
N PHE A 245 31.51 16.17 -3.47
CA PHE A 245 32.09 14.84 -3.50
C PHE A 245 31.16 13.80 -2.92
N LYS A 246 31.39 12.56 -3.32
CA LYS A 246 30.58 11.43 -2.89
C LYS A 246 30.75 11.14 -1.38
N ASP A 247 32.01 11.09 -0.92
CA ASP A 247 32.36 10.75 0.46
C ASP A 247 33.59 11.53 0.95
N LEU A 248 33.83 11.47 2.26
CA LEU A 248 34.88 12.24 2.92
C LEU A 248 36.31 11.76 2.59
N ASP A 249 36.51 10.47 2.33
CA ASP A 249 37.82 9.93 1.99
C ASP A 249 38.29 10.44 0.64
N GLN A 250 37.45 10.39 -0.36
CA GLN A 250 37.71 10.93 -1.70
C GLN A 250 37.84 12.45 -1.66
N ALA A 251 37.00 13.14 -0.89
CA ALA A 251 37.08 14.58 -0.66
C ALA A 251 38.44 14.99 -0.03
N ASN A 252 38.93 14.25 0.95
CA ASN A 252 40.21 14.51 1.59
C ASN A 252 41.41 14.31 0.63
N GLN A 253 41.34 13.28 -0.22
CA GLN A 253 42.35 13.07 -1.25
C GLN A 253 42.41 14.23 -2.24
N ALA A 254 41.23 14.70 -2.71
CA ALA A 254 41.11 15.85 -3.58
C ALA A 254 41.53 17.17 -2.91
N ALA A 255 41.20 17.35 -1.62
CA ALA A 255 41.64 18.52 -0.86
C ALA A 255 43.19 18.64 -0.77
N ARG A 256 43.87 17.51 -0.62
CA ARG A 256 45.34 17.47 -0.64
C ARG A 256 45.91 17.89 -2.01
N SER A 257 45.30 17.44 -3.11
CA SER A 257 45.76 17.80 -4.46
C SER A 257 45.63 19.31 -4.72
N THR A 258 44.57 19.94 -4.19
CA THR A 258 44.35 21.39 -4.27
C THR A 258 45.03 22.18 -3.13
N ARG A 259 45.88 21.53 -2.30
CA ARG A 259 46.55 22.13 -1.15
C ARG A 259 45.58 22.79 -0.16
N PHE A 260 44.41 22.20 0.03
CA PHE A 260 43.31 22.70 0.88
C PHE A 260 42.93 24.16 0.55
N GLN A 261 42.92 24.53 -0.72
CA GLN A 261 42.50 25.87 -1.15
C GLN A 261 41.05 25.94 -1.60
N VAL A 262 40.43 24.78 -1.82
CA VAL A 262 39.03 24.66 -2.28
C VAL A 262 38.14 24.20 -1.15
N ARG A 263 36.97 24.76 -1.05
CA ARG A 263 35.90 24.27 -0.20
C ARG A 263 35.28 23.02 -0.82
N ILE A 264 35.19 21.94 -0.06
CA ILE A 264 34.63 20.67 -0.51
C ILE A 264 33.51 20.26 0.48
N VAL A 265 32.39 19.83 -0.05
CA VAL A 265 31.25 19.29 0.72
C VAL A 265 30.89 17.92 0.17
N THR A 266 30.59 16.98 1.04
CA THR A 266 30.21 15.62 0.66
C THR A 266 28.69 15.40 0.74
N LEU A 267 28.19 14.31 0.11
CA LEU A 267 26.76 14.01 0.10
C LEU A 267 26.19 13.79 1.50
N ASP A 268 27.00 13.30 2.45
CA ASP A 268 26.61 13.13 3.86
C ASP A 268 26.67 14.42 4.69
N GLY A 269 27.10 15.55 4.09
CA GLY A 269 27.20 16.84 4.73
C GLY A 269 28.50 17.10 5.46
N SER A 270 29.52 16.25 5.30
CA SER A 270 30.88 16.56 5.78
C SER A 270 31.49 17.65 4.92
N GLU A 271 32.30 18.52 5.53
CA GLU A 271 32.87 19.69 4.89
C GLU A 271 34.36 19.79 5.13
N ILE A 272 35.15 20.07 4.10
CA ILE A 272 36.56 20.47 4.18
C ILE A 272 36.66 21.94 3.74
N ARG A 273 37.07 22.80 4.65
CA ARG A 273 37.19 24.24 4.37
C ARG A 273 38.55 24.61 3.85
N PRO A 274 38.68 25.71 3.11
CA PRO A 274 39.94 26.29 2.79
C PRO A 274 40.80 26.50 4.08
N GLY A 275 42.08 26.08 4.00
CA GLY A 275 42.95 26.06 5.18
C GLY A 275 42.98 24.73 5.91
N GLY A 276 42.16 23.72 5.50
CA GLY A 276 42.28 22.34 5.98
C GLY A 276 41.49 22.00 7.24
N SER A 277 40.50 22.81 7.66
CA SER A 277 39.61 22.44 8.75
C SER A 277 38.49 21.53 8.24
N PHE A 278 38.13 20.54 9.06
CA PHE A 278 37.06 19.60 8.80
C PHE A 278 35.87 19.93 9.69
N ALA A 279 34.66 19.89 9.11
CA ALA A 279 33.43 19.95 9.85
C ALA A 279 32.52 18.79 9.37
N GLY A 280 31.75 18.21 10.28
CA GLY A 280 30.87 17.08 10.01
C GLY A 280 30.16 16.63 11.27
N GLY A 281 29.29 15.64 11.12
CA GLY A 281 28.49 15.09 12.21
C GLY A 281 27.03 15.05 11.84
N ALA A 282 26.17 14.50 12.71
CA ALA A 282 24.74 14.41 12.45
C ALA A 282 24.10 15.80 12.32
N ASN A 283 23.57 16.10 11.17
CA ASN A 283 22.77 17.33 10.95
C ASN A 283 21.40 17.16 11.60
N ARG A 284 21.21 17.77 12.80
CA ARG A 284 19.93 17.75 13.53
C ARG A 284 18.99 18.89 13.17
N GLN A 285 19.22 19.59 12.09
CA GLN A 285 18.32 20.69 11.71
C GLN A 285 17.00 20.13 11.15
N ASN A 286 16.01 20.01 12.04
CA ASN A 286 14.63 19.65 11.70
C ASN A 286 13.87 20.73 10.89
N ASN A 287 14.50 21.87 10.61
CA ASN A 287 13.92 22.95 9.83
C ASN A 287 14.73 23.20 8.56
N SER A 288 14.55 22.34 7.57
CA SER A 288 15.08 22.63 6.24
C SER A 288 14.49 23.95 5.72
N LEU A 289 15.35 24.81 5.15
CA LEU A 289 14.91 26.02 4.46
C LEU A 289 14.42 25.71 3.04
N PHE A 290 14.70 24.50 2.56
CA PHE A 290 14.33 24.02 1.23
C PHE A 290 13.01 23.26 1.23
N ILE A 291 11.94 23.98 1.65
CA ILE A 291 10.58 23.41 1.76
C ILE A 291 9.97 23.11 0.39
N LYS A 292 10.30 23.92 -0.62
CA LYS A 292 9.71 23.77 -1.95
C LYS A 292 10.01 22.42 -2.61
N PRO A 293 11.27 21.93 -2.64
CA PRO A 293 11.56 20.58 -3.15
C PRO A 293 10.85 19.46 -2.35
N GLU A 294 10.77 19.60 -1.00
CA GLU A 294 10.03 18.65 -0.16
C GLU A 294 8.54 18.66 -0.50
N LEU A 295 7.96 19.84 -0.70
CA LEU A 295 6.56 19.99 -1.04
C LEU A 295 6.26 19.40 -2.44
N ASP A 296 7.11 19.66 -3.43
CA ASP A 296 6.94 19.14 -4.80
C ASP A 296 7.02 17.60 -4.81
N ALA A 297 7.96 17.00 -4.09
CA ALA A 297 8.05 15.55 -3.92
C ALA A 297 6.81 14.98 -3.21
N LEU A 298 6.34 15.64 -2.15
CA LEU A 298 5.16 15.24 -1.40
C LEU A 298 3.88 15.32 -2.25
N LEU A 299 3.75 16.34 -3.09
CA LEU A 299 2.63 16.47 -4.04
C LEU A 299 2.60 15.34 -5.06
N ALA A 300 3.77 14.91 -5.56
CA ALA A 300 3.88 13.75 -6.43
C ALA A 300 3.45 12.46 -5.72
N GLU A 301 3.90 12.24 -4.48
CA GLU A 301 3.46 11.09 -3.66
C GLU A 301 1.95 11.11 -3.41
N ILE A 302 1.38 12.25 -3.04
CA ILE A 302 -0.06 12.40 -2.80
C ILE A 302 -0.86 12.05 -4.06
N LYS A 303 -0.38 12.47 -5.22
CA LYS A 303 -1.03 12.15 -6.49
C LYS A 303 -1.04 10.64 -6.73
N THR A 304 0.12 9.97 -6.59
CA THR A 304 0.22 8.51 -6.75
C THR A 304 -0.68 7.77 -5.75
N LEU A 305 -0.61 8.12 -4.46
CA LEU A 305 -1.45 7.53 -3.42
C LEU A 305 -2.96 7.75 -3.69
N SER A 306 -3.33 8.90 -4.25
CA SER A 306 -4.72 9.18 -4.61
C SER A 306 -5.20 8.33 -5.80
N GLU A 307 -4.32 8.02 -6.75
CA GLU A 307 -4.60 7.11 -7.87
C GLU A 307 -4.71 5.65 -7.36
N ASP A 308 -3.79 5.22 -6.51
CA ASP A 308 -3.80 3.90 -5.88
C ASP A 308 -5.05 3.70 -5.03
N LEU A 309 -5.45 4.71 -4.24
CA LEU A 309 -6.66 4.64 -3.43
C LEU A 309 -7.91 4.44 -4.30
N LYS A 310 -8.04 5.15 -5.42
CA LYS A 310 -9.15 4.96 -6.35
C LYS A 310 -9.18 3.55 -6.96
N ALA A 311 -8.00 2.99 -7.26
CA ALA A 311 -7.90 1.63 -7.77
C ALA A 311 -8.33 0.60 -6.71
N GLU A 312 -7.93 0.79 -5.45
CA GLU A 312 -8.33 -0.09 -4.35
C GLU A 312 -9.81 0.08 -3.97
N GLU A 313 -10.40 1.28 -4.07
CA GLU A 313 -11.84 1.51 -3.92
C GLU A 313 -12.65 0.74 -4.98
N ALA A 314 -12.18 0.73 -6.23
CA ALA A 314 -12.82 -0.03 -7.30
C ALA A 314 -12.75 -1.54 -7.05
N LYS A 315 -11.62 -2.07 -6.58
CA LYS A 315 -11.47 -3.47 -6.19
C LYS A 315 -12.38 -3.83 -5.02
N LEU A 316 -12.46 -2.99 -4.01
CA LEU A 316 -13.34 -3.20 -2.86
C LEU A 316 -14.82 -3.27 -3.28
N ALA A 317 -15.24 -2.40 -4.21
CA ALA A 317 -16.58 -2.44 -4.77
C ALA A 317 -16.86 -3.76 -5.50
N GLN A 318 -15.87 -4.28 -6.23
CA GLN A 318 -15.99 -5.57 -6.93
C GLN A 318 -16.07 -6.75 -5.95
N GLU A 319 -15.22 -6.75 -4.91
CA GLU A 319 -15.26 -7.79 -3.86
C GLU A 319 -16.58 -7.75 -3.08
N LYS A 320 -17.13 -6.57 -2.85
CA LYS A 320 -18.46 -6.44 -2.25
C LYS A 320 -19.56 -7.06 -3.13
N GLU A 321 -19.53 -6.78 -4.43
CA GLU A 321 -20.48 -7.37 -5.37
C GLU A 321 -20.36 -8.90 -5.42
N ASN A 322 -19.12 -9.43 -5.37
CA ASN A 322 -18.87 -10.87 -5.30
C ASN A 322 -19.45 -11.47 -4.01
N LEU A 323 -19.23 -10.82 -2.88
CA LEU A 323 -19.75 -11.26 -1.58
C LEU A 323 -21.30 -11.27 -1.59
N ASP A 324 -21.93 -10.22 -2.13
CA ASP A 324 -23.38 -10.14 -2.23
C ASP A 324 -23.96 -11.26 -3.13
N LYS A 325 -23.26 -11.64 -4.23
CA LYS A 325 -23.64 -12.77 -5.09
C LYS A 325 -23.52 -14.10 -4.34
N VAL A 326 -22.40 -14.36 -3.69
CA VAL A 326 -22.19 -15.60 -2.93
C VAL A 326 -23.21 -15.74 -1.79
N LEU A 327 -23.59 -14.65 -1.15
CA LEU A 327 -24.65 -14.63 -0.13
C LEU A 327 -26.04 -14.91 -0.71
N ALA A 328 -26.31 -14.50 -1.94
CA ALA A 328 -27.60 -14.76 -2.61
C ALA A 328 -27.72 -16.21 -3.12
N ASP A 329 -26.59 -16.87 -3.41
CA ASP A 329 -26.54 -18.25 -3.91
C ASP A 329 -26.57 -19.29 -2.75
N LEU A 330 -26.50 -18.88 -1.50
CA LEU A 330 -26.48 -19.72 -0.29
C LEU A 330 -27.89 -19.90 0.26
#